data_d3c69949814f20a1e39c90542ffd2ceb
#
_entry.id   d3c69949814f20a1e39c90542ffd2ceb
#
_cell.length_a   1.000
_cell.length_b   1.000
_cell.length_c   1.000
_cell.angle_alpha   90.00
_cell.angle_beta   90.00
_cell.angle_gamma   90.00
#
_symmetry.space_group_name_H-M   'P 1'
#
loop_
_entity.id
_entity.type
_entity.pdbx_description
1 polymer ?
#
loop_
_entity_poly.entity_id
_entity_poly.type
_entity_poly.pdbx_seq_one_letter_code
_entity_poly.pdbx_strand_id
1 'polypeptide(L)'
;MKFQETDGDSFEEMRSLNQALSFDALRQEFKTRKLPFAEAQMQTLHMQSADKLYTNLALLLSDQCPYSIKVAVFTGGTETIFKDRREFSGSLMQQLHDVYDYIDLHNQVHASLDKLLRIDNRDYPEVAVREALLNSLIHRDYAFHAATLISIYPDHMEFVTLGGLPTGLELADIKLGISVCRNPHLANIFYRLQFIEAYGTGIKKIMDSYMGKWKQPSIICSNNAFKIVLPNTNAGQIVKEDSVIYSVAPYSVASSSTLPSAEEQILQVLSR
;
A
#
# COMPACT_ATOMS: atom_id res chain seq x y z
N MET A 1 3.50 27.77 -5.71
CA MET A 1 3.02 28.95 -4.99
C MET A 1 2.09 28.40 -3.91
N LYS A 2 2.51 28.39 -2.64
CA LYS A 2 1.61 28.08 -1.52
C LYS A 2 0.61 29.21 -1.44
N PHE A 3 -0.68 28.91 -1.57
CA PHE A 3 -1.66 29.82 -1.00
C PHE A 3 -1.38 29.85 0.50
N GLN A 4 -1.01 31.00 1.02
CA GLN A 4 -0.99 31.23 2.46
C GLN A 4 -2.39 30.89 2.96
N GLU A 5 -2.47 30.14 4.07
CA GLU A 5 -3.67 30.06 4.87
C GLU A 5 -4.01 31.50 5.24
N THR A 6 -4.83 32.14 4.44
CA THR A 6 -5.61 33.27 4.87
C THR A 6 -6.64 32.70 5.80
N ASP A 7 -6.95 33.36 6.90
CA ASP A 7 -8.06 33.11 7.83
C ASP A 7 -9.34 32.75 7.05
N GLY A 8 -9.49 31.52 6.63
CA GLY A 8 -10.48 31.06 5.70
C GLY A 8 -10.42 29.56 5.56
N ASP A 9 -11.44 29.02 5.01
CA ASP A 9 -11.79 27.62 4.87
C ASP A 9 -10.62 26.75 4.41
N SER A 10 -10.45 25.61 5.05
CA SER A 10 -9.55 24.56 4.60
C SER A 10 -9.92 24.13 3.16
N PHE A 11 -8.99 23.50 2.41
CA PHE A 11 -9.29 23.06 1.04
C PHE A 11 -10.61 22.29 0.96
N GLU A 12 -10.90 21.43 1.93
CA GLU A 12 -12.10 20.57 1.93
C GLU A 12 -13.40 21.35 2.17
N GLU A 13 -13.36 22.51 2.84
CA GLU A 13 -14.52 23.35 3.12
C GLU A 13 -14.83 24.33 1.97
N MET A 14 -13.85 24.60 1.13
CA MET A 14 -14.02 25.48 -0.02
C MET A 14 -15.10 24.93 -0.95
N ARG A 15 -15.89 25.83 -1.57
CA ARG A 15 -16.89 25.47 -2.59
C ARG A 15 -16.24 24.75 -3.77
N SER A 16 -16.79 23.60 -4.13
CA SER A 16 -16.41 22.91 -5.37
C SER A 16 -16.84 23.69 -6.60
N LEU A 17 -15.97 23.74 -7.60
CA LEU A 17 -16.31 24.27 -8.91
C LEU A 17 -17.30 23.38 -9.66
N ASN A 18 -17.24 22.06 -9.43
CA ASN A 18 -18.19 21.11 -9.99
C ASN A 18 -19.34 20.89 -9.00
N GLN A 19 -20.55 21.22 -9.42
CA GLN A 19 -21.78 21.04 -8.66
C GLN A 19 -22.65 19.87 -9.17
N ALA A 20 -22.23 19.20 -10.26
CA ALA A 20 -22.89 18.02 -10.82
C ALA A 20 -22.18 16.74 -10.32
N LEU A 21 -22.37 16.43 -9.03
CA LEU A 21 -21.69 15.32 -8.36
C LEU A 21 -22.65 14.15 -8.11
N SER A 22 -22.14 12.92 -8.28
CA SER A 22 -22.80 11.67 -7.86
C SER A 22 -21.93 10.94 -6.83
N PHE A 23 -22.54 10.07 -6.03
CA PHE A 23 -21.90 9.48 -4.84
C PHE A 23 -22.21 7.98 -4.71
N ASP A 24 -22.14 7.22 -5.80
CA ASP A 24 -22.58 5.81 -5.79
C ASP A 24 -21.64 4.95 -4.90
N ALA A 25 -20.34 5.12 -5.04
CA ALA A 25 -19.36 4.43 -4.20
C ALA A 25 -19.56 4.77 -2.71
N LEU A 26 -19.71 6.06 -2.38
CA LEU A 26 -19.92 6.49 -1.00
C LEU A 26 -21.25 5.97 -0.42
N ARG A 27 -22.33 6.02 -1.21
CA ARG A 27 -23.64 5.47 -0.81
C ARG A 27 -23.54 3.98 -0.48
N GLN A 28 -22.80 3.24 -1.27
CA GLN A 28 -22.60 1.81 -1.04
C GLN A 28 -21.86 1.55 0.28
N GLU A 29 -20.85 2.38 0.61
CA GLU A 29 -20.12 2.29 1.89
C GLU A 29 -21.04 2.52 3.10
N PHE A 30 -21.84 3.59 3.08
CA PHE A 30 -22.81 3.87 4.14
C PHE A 30 -23.84 2.74 4.29
N LYS A 31 -24.35 2.24 3.15
CA LYS A 31 -25.31 1.13 3.13
C LYS A 31 -24.74 -0.15 3.72
N THR A 32 -23.52 -0.53 3.34
CA THR A 32 -22.83 -1.72 3.86
C THR A 32 -22.68 -1.68 5.38
N ARG A 33 -22.45 -0.48 5.92
CA ARG A 33 -22.34 -0.25 7.38
C ARG A 33 -23.64 0.07 8.08
N LYS A 34 -24.77 0.00 7.34
CA LYS A 34 -26.11 0.33 7.85
C LYS A 34 -26.21 1.75 8.44
N LEU A 35 -25.45 2.68 7.86
CA LEU A 35 -25.48 4.09 8.24
C LEU A 35 -26.38 4.87 7.30
N PRO A 36 -27.13 5.89 7.79
CA PRO A 36 -27.97 6.72 6.94
C PRO A 36 -27.10 7.66 6.10
N PHE A 37 -27.47 7.82 4.84
CA PHE A 37 -26.86 8.78 3.92
C PHE A 37 -27.94 9.44 3.05
N ALA A 38 -28.41 10.60 3.49
CA ALA A 38 -29.40 11.41 2.82
C ALA A 38 -28.94 12.87 2.76
N GLU A 39 -29.71 13.77 2.17
CA GLU A 39 -29.34 15.19 2.01
C GLU A 39 -29.00 15.88 3.34
N ALA A 40 -29.76 15.60 4.41
CA ALA A 40 -29.48 16.14 5.74
C ALA A 40 -28.11 15.72 6.28
N GLN A 41 -27.65 14.49 6.00
CA GLN A 41 -26.34 14.02 6.41
C GLN A 41 -25.21 14.70 5.60
N MET A 42 -25.43 15.07 4.34
CA MET A 42 -24.42 15.78 3.55
C MET A 42 -24.00 17.10 4.16
N GLN A 43 -24.97 17.87 4.72
CA GLN A 43 -24.65 19.10 5.45
C GLN A 43 -23.91 18.82 6.76
N THR A 44 -24.38 17.84 7.56
CA THR A 44 -23.73 17.45 8.80
C THR A 44 -22.31 16.91 8.60
N LEU A 45 -22.05 16.31 7.43
CA LEU A 45 -20.74 15.79 7.04
C LEU A 45 -19.86 16.85 6.35
N HIS A 46 -20.30 18.10 6.27
CA HIS A 46 -19.62 19.20 5.59
C HIS A 46 -19.40 18.96 4.07
N MET A 47 -20.15 18.06 3.46
CA MET A 47 -20.15 17.86 2.02
C MET A 47 -20.95 18.93 1.27
N GLN A 48 -21.88 19.59 1.96
CA GLN A 48 -22.63 20.75 1.47
C GLN A 48 -22.52 21.89 2.48
N SER A 49 -22.38 23.11 1.95
CA SER A 49 -22.48 24.36 2.70
C SER A 49 -23.94 24.69 3.07
N ALA A 50 -24.13 25.75 3.86
CA ALA A 50 -25.47 26.18 4.30
C ALA A 50 -26.40 26.53 3.13
N ASP A 51 -25.86 27.02 2.02
CA ASP A 51 -26.56 27.34 0.78
C ASP A 51 -26.72 26.12 -0.16
N LYS A 52 -26.47 24.90 0.34
CA LYS A 52 -26.61 23.61 -0.35
C LYS A 52 -25.67 23.40 -1.54
N LEU A 53 -24.59 24.15 -1.60
CA LEU A 53 -23.56 23.95 -2.61
C LEU A 53 -22.54 22.92 -2.14
N TYR A 54 -22.10 22.07 -3.05
CA TYR A 54 -21.09 21.07 -2.73
C TYR A 54 -19.73 21.70 -2.47
N THR A 55 -19.07 21.18 -1.43
CA THR A 55 -17.70 21.52 -1.05
C THR A 55 -16.67 20.65 -1.79
N ASN A 56 -15.39 20.99 -1.70
CA ASN A 56 -14.33 20.13 -2.22
C ASN A 56 -14.27 18.78 -1.51
N LEU A 57 -14.69 18.68 -0.25
CA LEU A 57 -14.87 17.39 0.43
C LEU A 57 -15.86 16.50 -0.34
N ALA A 58 -16.99 17.07 -0.78
CA ALA A 58 -17.94 16.33 -1.61
C ALA A 58 -17.30 15.89 -2.93
N LEU A 59 -16.52 16.76 -3.58
CA LEU A 59 -15.80 16.42 -4.81
C LEU A 59 -14.84 15.24 -4.61
N LEU A 60 -14.08 15.21 -3.51
CA LEU A 60 -13.17 14.10 -3.18
C LEU A 60 -13.89 12.76 -3.05
N LEU A 61 -15.09 12.78 -2.48
CA LEU A 61 -15.90 11.59 -2.21
C LEU A 61 -16.87 11.23 -3.35
N SER A 62 -16.97 12.09 -4.36
CA SER A 62 -17.83 11.87 -5.53
C SER A 62 -17.20 10.93 -6.56
N ASP A 63 -18.02 10.36 -7.42
CA ASP A 63 -17.57 9.55 -8.55
C ASP A 63 -16.80 10.39 -9.60
N GLN A 64 -16.91 11.73 -9.52
CA GLN A 64 -16.22 12.72 -10.36
C GLN A 64 -14.92 13.24 -9.73
N CYS A 65 -14.38 12.60 -8.67
CA CYS A 65 -13.14 13.00 -8.03
C CYS A 65 -11.98 13.07 -9.04
N PRO A 66 -11.31 14.23 -9.18
CA PRO A 66 -10.23 14.40 -10.17
C PRO A 66 -8.88 13.89 -9.71
N TYR A 67 -8.77 13.44 -8.47
CA TYR A 67 -7.53 12.95 -7.88
C TYR A 67 -7.41 11.45 -8.10
N SER A 68 -6.17 11.00 -8.31
CA SER A 68 -5.89 9.59 -8.57
C SER A 68 -4.74 9.07 -7.68
N ILE A 69 -4.66 7.73 -7.61
CA ILE A 69 -3.53 7.00 -7.05
C ILE A 69 -2.91 6.18 -8.17
N LYS A 70 -1.59 6.26 -8.32
CA LYS A 70 -0.83 5.46 -9.28
C LYS A 70 -0.03 4.41 -8.51
N VAL A 71 -0.23 3.16 -8.88
CA VAL A 71 0.52 2.04 -8.33
C VAL A 71 1.39 1.45 -9.41
N ALA A 72 2.68 1.26 -9.10
CA ALA A 72 3.65 0.63 -9.98
C ALA A 72 4.34 -0.53 -9.28
N VAL A 73 4.48 -1.66 -9.99
CA VAL A 73 5.21 -2.85 -9.54
C VAL A 73 6.49 -2.95 -10.35
N PHE A 74 7.61 -3.07 -9.67
CA PHE A 74 8.94 -3.11 -10.28
C PHE A 74 9.57 -4.49 -10.17
N THR A 75 10.44 -4.80 -11.17
CA THR A 75 11.32 -5.96 -11.14
C THR A 75 12.77 -5.49 -11.10
N GLY A 76 13.53 -5.86 -10.07
CA GLY A 76 14.96 -5.56 -9.97
C GLY A 76 15.29 -4.33 -9.10
N GLY A 77 16.54 -4.24 -8.66
CA GLY A 77 16.97 -3.32 -7.60
C GLY A 77 17.59 -2.00 -8.07
N THR A 78 18.05 -1.85 -9.31
CA THR A 78 18.77 -0.66 -9.77
C THR A 78 18.23 -0.04 -11.06
N GLU A 79 17.52 -0.80 -11.88
CA GLU A 79 16.83 -0.28 -13.04
C GLU A 79 15.34 -0.43 -12.84
N THR A 80 14.62 0.66 -12.98
CA THR A 80 13.18 0.75 -12.78
C THR A 80 12.45 0.13 -13.98
N ILE A 81 12.45 -1.20 -14.04
CA ILE A 81 11.66 -1.94 -15.03
C ILE A 81 10.29 -2.22 -14.43
N PHE A 82 9.26 -1.66 -15.05
CA PHE A 82 7.89 -1.91 -14.65
C PHE A 82 7.49 -3.35 -15.00
N LYS A 83 7.04 -4.09 -13.99
CA LYS A 83 6.34 -5.36 -14.17
C LYS A 83 4.86 -5.13 -14.47
N ASP A 84 4.27 -4.19 -13.73
CA ASP A 84 2.88 -3.78 -13.88
C ASP A 84 2.70 -2.33 -13.40
N ARG A 85 1.67 -1.65 -13.89
CA ARG A 85 1.30 -0.30 -13.44
C ARG A 85 -0.17 -0.04 -13.65
N ARG A 86 -0.79 0.61 -12.68
CA ARG A 86 -2.20 0.95 -12.75
C ARG A 86 -2.48 2.32 -12.14
N GLU A 87 -3.42 3.05 -12.72
CA GLU A 87 -3.95 4.29 -12.17
C GLU A 87 -5.39 4.05 -11.72
N PHE A 88 -5.70 4.47 -10.51
CA PHE A 88 -7.00 4.35 -9.87
C PHE A 88 -7.60 5.75 -9.74
N SER A 89 -8.84 5.92 -10.23
CA SER A 89 -9.58 7.18 -10.26
C SER A 89 -11.02 6.98 -9.79
N GLY A 90 -11.81 8.04 -9.74
CA GLY A 90 -13.15 8.04 -9.16
C GLY A 90 -13.14 8.37 -7.68
N SER A 91 -14.22 8.11 -6.98
CA SER A 91 -14.37 8.39 -5.54
C SER A 91 -13.18 7.87 -4.72
N LEU A 92 -12.75 8.65 -3.71
CA LEU A 92 -11.71 8.16 -2.77
C LEU A 92 -12.12 6.85 -2.08
N MET A 93 -13.42 6.59 -1.91
CA MET A 93 -13.91 5.30 -1.37
C MET A 93 -13.61 4.15 -2.33
N GLN A 94 -13.89 4.35 -3.62
CA GLN A 94 -13.58 3.35 -4.65
C GLN A 94 -12.07 3.13 -4.76
N GLN A 95 -11.29 4.22 -4.81
CA GLN A 95 -9.83 4.14 -4.88
C GLN A 95 -9.24 3.39 -3.68
N LEU A 96 -9.77 3.61 -2.46
CA LEU A 96 -9.30 2.93 -1.25
C LEU A 96 -9.40 1.41 -1.40
N HIS A 97 -10.55 0.89 -1.85
CA HIS A 97 -10.76 -0.54 -2.02
C HIS A 97 -9.94 -1.09 -3.19
N ASP A 98 -10.03 -0.49 -4.36
CA ASP A 98 -9.36 -0.98 -5.56
C ASP A 98 -7.83 -1.00 -5.41
N VAL A 99 -7.27 0.01 -4.75
CA VAL A 99 -5.83 0.08 -4.48
C VAL A 99 -5.42 -0.95 -3.44
N TYR A 100 -6.21 -1.11 -2.37
CA TYR A 100 -5.92 -2.11 -1.35
C TYR A 100 -5.93 -3.53 -1.94
N ASP A 101 -6.95 -3.87 -2.72
CA ASP A 101 -7.08 -5.16 -3.38
C ASP A 101 -5.93 -5.40 -4.38
N TYR A 102 -5.54 -4.36 -5.11
CA TYR A 102 -4.41 -4.45 -6.04
C TYR A 102 -3.09 -4.65 -5.31
N ILE A 103 -2.85 -3.98 -4.19
CA ILE A 103 -1.67 -4.19 -3.35
C ILE A 103 -1.69 -5.60 -2.76
N ASP A 104 -2.85 -6.08 -2.29
CA ASP A 104 -3.00 -7.41 -1.69
C ASP A 104 -2.70 -8.52 -2.70
N LEU A 105 -3.06 -8.35 -3.97
CA LEU A 105 -2.70 -9.26 -5.06
C LEU A 105 -1.17 -9.40 -5.23
N HIS A 106 -0.41 -8.34 -4.91
CA HIS A 106 1.04 -8.31 -4.99
C HIS A 106 1.75 -8.58 -3.65
N ASN A 107 1.01 -8.72 -2.56
CA ASN A 107 1.49 -9.02 -1.22
C ASN A 107 1.56 -10.54 -1.01
N GLN A 108 2.64 -11.17 -1.49
CA GLN A 108 2.77 -12.62 -1.55
C GLN A 108 2.88 -13.24 -0.14
N VAL A 109 2.43 -14.49 -0.05
CA VAL A 109 2.53 -15.31 1.16
C VAL A 109 3.63 -16.34 0.98
N HIS A 110 4.60 -16.32 1.88
CA HIS A 110 5.68 -17.30 1.95
C HIS A 110 5.45 -18.26 3.12
N ALA A 111 5.42 -19.55 2.82
CA ALA A 111 5.30 -20.59 3.83
C ALA A 111 6.69 -20.99 4.34
N SER A 112 6.90 -20.93 5.64
CA SER A 112 8.07 -21.47 6.31
C SER A 112 7.66 -22.57 7.30
N LEU A 113 8.59 -23.45 7.66
CA LEU A 113 8.35 -24.48 8.66
C LEU A 113 9.16 -24.17 9.92
N ASP A 114 8.46 -24.05 11.03
CA ASP A 114 9.09 -24.10 12.35
C ASP A 114 8.79 -25.44 13.00
N LYS A 115 9.78 -26.35 12.94
CA LYS A 115 9.65 -27.76 13.35
C LYS A 115 8.50 -28.44 12.59
N LEU A 116 7.37 -28.65 13.26
CA LEU A 116 6.16 -29.31 12.71
C LEU A 116 5.07 -28.31 12.31
N LEU A 117 5.28 -27.03 12.57
CA LEU A 117 4.28 -25.98 12.30
C LEU A 117 4.62 -25.23 11.02
N ARG A 118 3.63 -25.12 10.14
CA ARG A 118 3.69 -24.21 9.01
C ARG A 118 3.38 -22.80 9.48
N ILE A 119 4.22 -21.85 9.12
CA ILE A 119 4.04 -20.42 9.38
C ILE A 119 3.93 -19.72 8.03
N ASP A 120 2.81 -19.08 7.81
CA ASP A 120 2.58 -18.28 6.59
C ASP A 120 2.93 -16.81 6.89
N ASN A 121 3.93 -16.29 6.19
CA ASN A 121 4.38 -14.91 6.32
C ASN A 121 4.06 -14.14 5.04
N ARG A 122 3.34 -13.02 5.15
CA ARG A 122 3.15 -12.09 4.04
C ARG A 122 4.40 -11.22 3.85
N ASP A 123 4.63 -10.77 2.61
CA ASP A 123 5.71 -9.84 2.29
C ASP A 123 5.60 -8.55 3.10
N TYR A 124 4.39 -8.05 3.26
CA TYR A 124 4.08 -6.84 4.02
C TYR A 124 2.95 -7.12 5.02
N PRO A 125 3.09 -6.74 6.30
CA PRO A 125 1.99 -6.84 7.27
C PRO A 125 0.76 -6.07 6.79
N GLU A 126 -0.41 -6.71 6.78
CA GLU A 126 -1.67 -6.10 6.31
C GLU A 126 -2.01 -4.82 7.04
N VAL A 127 -1.76 -4.77 8.36
CA VAL A 127 -1.98 -3.58 9.18
C VAL A 127 -1.12 -2.42 8.68
N ALA A 128 0.15 -2.66 8.33
CA ALA A 128 1.04 -1.62 7.83
C ALA A 128 0.58 -1.07 6.47
N VAL A 129 0.22 -1.96 5.54
CA VAL A 129 -0.29 -1.58 4.22
C VAL A 129 -1.56 -0.74 4.35
N ARG A 130 -2.50 -1.20 5.17
CA ARG A 130 -3.76 -0.51 5.44
C ARG A 130 -3.54 0.89 6.01
N GLU A 131 -2.74 1.01 7.06
CA GLU A 131 -2.48 2.30 7.71
C GLU A 131 -1.69 3.25 6.80
N ALA A 132 -0.73 2.76 6.01
CA ALA A 132 0.01 3.58 5.05
C ALA A 132 -0.90 4.11 3.94
N LEU A 133 -1.82 3.29 3.41
CA LEU A 133 -2.79 3.71 2.40
C LEU A 133 -3.77 4.75 2.95
N LEU A 134 -4.34 4.53 4.15
CA LEU A 134 -5.24 5.48 4.80
C LEU A 134 -4.55 6.82 5.08
N ASN A 135 -3.30 6.80 5.59
CA ASN A 135 -2.49 8.00 5.78
C ASN A 135 -2.29 8.75 4.46
N SER A 136 -2.06 8.04 3.35
CA SER A 136 -1.88 8.64 2.03
C SER A 136 -3.11 9.40 1.52
N LEU A 137 -4.30 9.02 1.95
CA LEU A 137 -5.55 9.69 1.57
C LEU A 137 -5.87 10.85 2.52
N ILE A 138 -5.79 10.60 3.84
CA ILE A 138 -6.27 11.54 4.86
C ILE A 138 -5.33 12.74 5.02
N HIS A 139 -4.02 12.53 4.93
CA HIS A 139 -3.02 13.58 5.14
C HIS A 139 -2.50 14.21 3.85
N ARG A 140 -3.02 13.80 2.68
CA ARG A 140 -2.67 14.40 1.41
C ARG A 140 -3.06 15.87 1.34
N ASP A 141 -2.20 16.67 0.73
CA ASP A 141 -2.51 18.05 0.37
C ASP A 141 -3.22 18.06 -0.99
N TYR A 142 -4.54 18.20 -0.96
CA TYR A 142 -5.39 18.21 -2.15
C TYR A 142 -5.36 19.55 -2.92
N ALA A 143 -4.65 20.56 -2.42
CA ALA A 143 -4.36 21.77 -3.21
C ALA A 143 -3.39 21.48 -4.38
N PHE A 144 -2.68 20.33 -4.35
CA PHE A 144 -1.85 19.86 -5.45
C PHE A 144 -2.56 18.79 -6.27
N HIS A 145 -2.58 18.98 -7.60
CA HIS A 145 -3.26 18.07 -8.54
C HIS A 145 -2.43 16.87 -9.02
N ALA A 146 -1.25 16.58 -8.43
CA ALA A 146 -0.49 15.41 -8.79
C ALA A 146 -1.00 14.15 -8.06
N ALA A 147 -0.85 12.97 -8.66
CA ALA A 147 -1.29 11.70 -8.08
C ALA A 147 -0.48 11.31 -6.83
N THR A 148 -1.10 10.56 -5.90
CA THR A 148 -0.37 9.77 -4.90
C THR A 148 0.33 8.63 -5.61
N LEU A 149 1.58 8.34 -5.24
CA LEU A 149 2.38 7.29 -5.87
C LEU A 149 2.60 6.15 -4.87
N ILE A 150 2.33 4.93 -5.31
CA ILE A 150 2.65 3.71 -4.57
C ILE A 150 3.57 2.87 -5.45
N SER A 151 4.73 2.51 -4.93
CA SER A 151 5.74 1.73 -5.65
C SER A 151 6.03 0.44 -4.90
N ILE A 152 5.85 -0.69 -5.56
CA ILE A 152 6.10 -2.02 -5.01
C ILE A 152 7.38 -2.55 -5.65
N TYR A 153 8.43 -2.66 -4.85
CA TYR A 153 9.73 -3.22 -5.22
C TYR A 153 9.89 -4.63 -4.64
N PRO A 154 10.86 -5.42 -5.11
CA PRO A 154 11.10 -6.75 -4.55
C PRO A 154 11.43 -6.77 -3.06
N ASP A 155 12.09 -5.71 -2.55
CA ASP A 155 12.59 -5.61 -1.18
C ASP A 155 11.83 -4.62 -0.30
N HIS A 156 10.98 -3.75 -0.86
CA HIS A 156 10.21 -2.78 -0.11
C HIS A 156 9.01 -2.23 -0.91
N MET A 157 8.11 -1.55 -0.20
CA MET A 157 6.99 -0.79 -0.78
C MET A 157 7.05 0.65 -0.30
N GLU A 158 6.80 1.60 -1.21
CA GLU A 158 6.79 3.03 -0.92
C GLU A 158 5.41 3.63 -1.13
N PHE A 159 4.99 4.48 -0.20
CA PHE A 159 3.81 5.33 -0.32
C PHE A 159 4.27 6.78 -0.30
N VAL A 160 4.11 7.48 -1.41
CA VAL A 160 4.54 8.88 -1.58
C VAL A 160 3.31 9.76 -1.77
N THR A 161 3.09 10.66 -0.83
CA THR A 161 1.95 11.57 -0.79
C THR A 161 2.41 13.01 -0.85
N LEU A 162 1.67 13.84 -1.55
CA LEU A 162 1.88 15.29 -1.57
C LEU A 162 1.43 15.92 -0.26
N GLY A 163 2.20 16.90 0.18
CA GLY A 163 2.05 17.60 1.45
C GLY A 163 3.09 17.11 2.47
N GLY A 164 3.89 18.05 2.98
CA GLY A 164 4.76 17.81 4.12
C GLY A 164 3.98 17.80 5.43
N LEU A 165 4.68 17.83 6.54
CA LEU A 165 4.04 18.00 7.85
C LEU A 165 3.38 19.39 7.96
N PRO A 166 2.26 19.50 8.69
CA PRO A 166 1.69 20.79 9.04
C PRO A 166 2.71 21.72 9.70
N THR A 167 2.55 23.02 9.52
CA THR A 167 3.45 24.03 10.09
C THR A 167 3.58 23.86 11.60
N GLY A 168 4.79 23.81 12.11
CA GLY A 168 5.10 23.66 13.53
C GLY A 168 5.16 22.21 14.03
N LEU A 169 4.93 21.21 13.16
CA LEU A 169 5.14 19.81 13.50
C LEU A 169 6.45 19.28 12.92
N GLU A 170 7.14 18.49 13.72
CA GLU A 170 8.33 17.76 13.32
C GLU A 170 8.07 16.23 13.26
N LEU A 171 8.94 15.51 12.57
CA LEU A 171 8.85 14.05 12.51
C LEU A 171 8.98 13.38 13.90
N ALA A 172 9.68 14.04 14.81
CA ALA A 172 9.80 13.59 16.20
C ALA A 172 8.44 13.58 16.92
N ASP A 173 7.61 14.61 16.69
CA ASP A 173 6.27 14.73 17.28
C ASP A 173 5.36 13.61 16.81
N ILE A 174 5.41 13.29 15.52
CA ILE A 174 4.65 12.17 14.93
C ILE A 174 5.04 10.84 15.58
N LYS A 175 6.33 10.62 15.85
CA LYS A 175 6.83 9.41 16.53
C LYS A 175 6.38 9.34 17.99
N LEU A 176 6.10 10.48 18.62
CA LEU A 176 5.52 10.55 19.97
C LEU A 176 4.00 10.32 19.96
N GLY A 177 3.36 10.20 18.79
CA GLY A 177 1.93 9.96 18.62
C GLY A 177 1.10 11.25 18.46
N ILE A 178 1.74 12.42 18.27
CA ILE A 178 1.02 13.63 17.91
C ILE A 178 0.54 13.52 16.48
N SER A 179 -0.75 13.72 16.26
CA SER A 179 -1.36 13.70 14.93
C SER A 179 -2.18 14.97 14.72
N VAL A 180 -1.81 15.72 13.70
CA VAL A 180 -2.62 16.84 13.20
C VAL A 180 -3.13 16.47 11.82
N CYS A 181 -4.44 16.41 11.68
CA CYS A 181 -5.07 16.02 10.42
C CYS A 181 -5.17 17.23 9.48
N ARG A 182 -4.68 17.08 8.26
CA ARG A 182 -4.80 18.11 7.21
C ARG A 182 -6.22 18.25 6.68
N ASN A 183 -6.94 17.12 6.60
CA ASN A 183 -8.31 17.04 6.11
C ASN A 183 -9.22 16.48 7.22
N PRO A 184 -9.59 17.28 8.24
CA PRO A 184 -10.31 16.78 9.40
C PRO A 184 -11.74 16.30 9.09
N HIS A 185 -12.42 16.90 8.10
CA HIS A 185 -13.76 16.46 7.70
C HIS A 185 -13.72 15.16 6.93
N LEU A 186 -12.73 14.97 6.05
CA LEU A 186 -12.48 13.69 5.38
C LEU A 186 -12.17 12.60 6.43
N ALA A 187 -11.31 12.90 7.39
CA ALA A 187 -10.99 11.98 8.48
C ALA A 187 -12.22 11.60 9.30
N ASN A 188 -13.12 12.56 9.59
CA ASN A 188 -14.37 12.29 10.29
C ASN A 188 -15.27 11.31 9.54
N ILE A 189 -15.36 11.42 8.19
CA ILE A 189 -16.13 10.48 7.38
C ILE A 189 -15.48 9.08 7.43
N PHE A 190 -14.16 8.98 7.30
CA PHE A 190 -13.43 7.72 7.43
C PHE A 190 -13.59 7.09 8.82
N TYR A 191 -13.62 7.91 9.89
CA TYR A 191 -13.89 7.45 11.24
C TYR A 191 -15.32 6.90 11.38
N ARG A 192 -16.35 7.62 10.89
CA ARG A 192 -17.74 7.15 10.90
C ARG A 192 -17.94 5.86 10.14
N LEU A 193 -17.21 5.69 9.04
CA LEU A 193 -17.17 4.47 8.25
C LEU A 193 -16.25 3.39 8.85
N GLN A 194 -15.68 3.59 10.03
CA GLN A 194 -14.83 2.64 10.76
C GLN A 194 -13.54 2.25 10.00
N PHE A 195 -13.08 3.12 9.11
CA PHE A 195 -11.79 2.92 8.45
C PHE A 195 -10.62 3.39 9.32
N ILE A 196 -10.80 4.34 10.20
CA ILE A 196 -9.75 4.87 11.07
C ILE A 196 -10.23 4.99 12.52
N GLU A 197 -9.26 5.08 13.43
CA GLU A 197 -9.44 5.47 14.82
C GLU A 197 -8.95 6.90 15.02
N ALA A 198 -9.62 7.66 15.90
CA ALA A 198 -9.34 9.08 16.09
C ALA A 198 -8.20 9.35 17.12
N TYR A 199 -7.23 8.45 17.26
CA TYR A 199 -6.23 8.52 18.35
C TYR A 199 -4.79 8.71 17.88
N GLY A 200 -4.53 9.01 16.60
CA GLY A 200 -3.18 9.20 16.07
C GLY A 200 -2.29 7.94 16.11
N THR A 201 -2.88 6.76 16.19
CA THR A 201 -2.15 5.48 16.38
C THR A 201 -1.62 4.86 15.09
N GLY A 202 -1.93 5.43 13.90
CA GLY A 202 -1.63 4.80 12.62
C GLY A 202 -0.14 4.51 12.42
N ILE A 203 0.74 5.49 12.64
CA ILE A 203 2.19 5.30 12.53
C ILE A 203 2.71 4.29 13.56
N LYS A 204 2.20 4.33 14.78
CA LYS A 204 2.57 3.34 15.80
C LYS A 204 2.16 1.93 15.39
N LYS A 205 0.95 1.73 14.86
CA LYS A 205 0.50 0.43 14.34
C LYS A 205 1.40 -0.09 13.22
N ILE A 206 1.85 0.79 12.31
CA ILE A 206 2.82 0.43 11.27
C ILE A 206 4.10 -0.10 11.94
N MET A 207 4.69 0.65 12.87
CA MET A 207 5.94 0.25 13.52
C MET A 207 5.79 -1.04 14.33
N ASP A 208 4.70 -1.16 15.10
CA ASP A 208 4.42 -2.33 15.95
C ASP A 208 4.25 -3.60 15.11
N SER A 209 3.67 -3.49 13.90
CA SER A 209 3.48 -4.64 12.99
C SER A 209 4.80 -5.21 12.44
N TYR A 210 5.89 -4.44 12.52
CA TYR A 210 7.25 -4.86 12.16
C TYR A 210 8.11 -5.25 13.37
N MET A 211 7.56 -5.27 14.58
CA MET A 211 8.31 -5.65 15.76
C MET A 211 8.90 -7.07 15.61
N GLY A 212 10.20 -7.20 15.82
CA GLY A 212 10.92 -8.48 15.63
C GLY A 212 11.25 -8.84 14.17
N LYS A 213 10.90 -8.02 13.19
CA LYS A 213 11.31 -8.21 11.80
C LYS A 213 12.73 -7.67 11.57
N TRP A 214 13.42 -8.20 10.55
CA TRP A 214 14.82 -7.89 10.23
C TRP A 214 15.07 -6.42 9.83
N LYS A 215 14.06 -5.72 9.36
CA LYS A 215 14.12 -4.30 8.98
C LYS A 215 12.85 -3.59 9.42
N GLN A 216 12.98 -2.37 9.87
CA GLN A 216 11.87 -1.55 10.35
C GLN A 216 11.39 -0.60 9.25
N PRO A 217 10.11 -0.20 9.25
CA PRO A 217 9.60 0.85 8.38
C PRO A 217 10.34 2.17 8.58
N SER A 218 10.41 2.97 7.54
CA SER A 218 10.95 4.33 7.63
C SER A 218 9.97 5.37 7.12
N ILE A 219 10.05 6.56 7.69
CA ILE A 219 9.25 7.71 7.33
C ILE A 219 10.22 8.81 6.92
N ILE A 220 9.99 9.38 5.74
CA ILE A 220 10.78 10.45 5.18
C ILE A 220 9.81 11.59 4.86
N CYS A 221 10.11 12.78 5.32
CA CYS A 221 9.30 13.95 5.00
C CYS A 221 10.16 15.09 4.47
N SER A 222 9.57 15.86 3.58
CA SER A 222 10.08 17.13 3.07
C SER A 222 8.98 18.18 3.21
N ASN A 223 9.28 19.42 2.78
CA ASN A 223 8.27 20.49 2.84
C ASN A 223 7.00 20.18 2.03
N ASN A 224 7.09 19.36 0.98
CA ASN A 224 6.00 19.15 0.04
C ASN A 224 5.65 17.66 -0.19
N ALA A 225 6.30 16.75 0.51
CA ALA A 225 6.05 15.32 0.35
C ALA A 225 6.25 14.57 1.67
N PHE A 226 5.45 13.51 1.84
CA PHE A 226 5.55 12.56 2.92
C PHE A 226 5.65 11.15 2.34
N LYS A 227 6.66 10.39 2.76
CA LYS A 227 6.91 9.04 2.27
C LYS A 227 6.95 8.06 3.42
N ILE A 228 6.19 6.96 3.29
CA ILE A 228 6.29 5.77 4.15
C ILE A 228 6.96 4.67 3.32
N VAL A 229 7.98 4.03 3.88
CA VAL A 229 8.65 2.88 3.28
C VAL A 229 8.42 1.67 4.16
N LEU A 230 7.80 0.64 3.60
CA LEU A 230 7.53 -0.64 4.25
C LEU A 230 8.51 -1.68 3.68
N PRO A 231 9.45 -2.23 4.47
CA PRO A 231 10.32 -3.30 4.02
C PRO A 231 9.55 -4.60 3.75
N ASN A 232 9.95 -5.35 2.71
CA ASN A 232 9.47 -6.71 2.52
C ASN A 232 10.06 -7.60 3.63
N THR A 233 9.20 -8.23 4.42
CA THR A 233 9.63 -9.04 5.59
C THR A 233 10.32 -10.33 5.19
N ASN A 234 10.17 -10.78 3.95
CA ASN A 234 10.71 -12.02 3.41
C ASN A 234 11.98 -11.81 2.54
N ALA A 235 12.27 -10.58 2.09
CA ALA A 235 13.40 -10.28 1.20
C ALA A 235 14.77 -10.75 1.77
N GLY A 236 14.97 -10.68 3.09
CA GLY A 236 16.20 -11.15 3.74
C GLY A 236 16.32 -12.67 3.79
N GLN A 237 15.25 -13.43 3.59
CA GLN A 237 15.23 -14.88 3.58
C GLN A 237 15.55 -15.42 2.19
N ILE A 238 15.06 -14.77 1.13
CA ILE A 238 15.30 -15.13 -0.28
C ILE A 238 16.81 -15.14 -0.58
N VAL A 239 17.58 -14.17 -0.05
CA VAL A 239 19.04 -14.12 -0.23
C VAL A 239 19.77 -15.31 0.43
N LYS A 240 19.16 -15.93 1.44
CA LYS A 240 19.75 -17.13 2.09
C LYS A 240 19.44 -18.41 1.35
N GLU A 241 18.32 -18.51 0.68
CA GLU A 241 17.95 -19.68 -0.12
C GLU A 241 18.71 -19.73 -1.45
N ASP A 242 18.91 -18.58 -2.12
CA ASP A 242 19.74 -18.50 -3.33
C ASP A 242 21.24 -18.78 -3.11
N SER A 243 21.71 -18.74 -1.84
CA SER A 243 23.11 -19.08 -1.49
C SER A 243 23.33 -20.54 -1.16
N VAL A 244 22.30 -21.37 -1.11
CA VAL A 244 22.46 -22.83 -1.06
C VAL A 244 22.69 -23.33 -2.50
N ILE A 245 23.89 -23.09 -2.99
CA ILE A 245 24.41 -23.86 -4.11
C ILE A 245 24.49 -25.30 -3.59
N TYR A 246 23.56 -26.14 -4.02
CA TYR A 246 23.77 -27.57 -4.00
C TYR A 246 25.00 -27.82 -4.88
N SER A 247 26.17 -27.88 -4.30
CA SER A 247 27.29 -28.53 -4.93
C SER A 247 26.89 -30.02 -5.01
N VAL A 248 26.24 -30.36 -6.11
CA VAL A 248 26.20 -31.77 -6.54
C VAL A 248 27.66 -32.10 -6.76
N ALA A 249 28.25 -32.76 -5.76
CA ALA A 249 29.56 -33.36 -5.96
C ALA A 249 29.47 -34.17 -7.27
N PRO A 250 30.37 -33.94 -8.21
CA PRO A 250 30.33 -34.75 -9.40
C PRO A 250 30.45 -36.23 -8.95
N TYR A 251 29.43 -37.01 -9.27
CA TYR A 251 29.51 -38.46 -9.15
C TYR A 251 30.77 -38.85 -9.88
N SER A 252 31.80 -39.21 -9.15
CA SER A 252 32.95 -39.89 -9.71
C SER A 252 32.43 -41.23 -10.21
N VAL A 253 32.20 -41.31 -11.50
CA VAL A 253 32.00 -42.59 -12.17
C VAL A 253 33.33 -43.30 -12.00
N ALA A 254 33.37 -44.21 -11.05
CA ALA A 254 34.47 -45.16 -10.97
C ALA A 254 34.49 -45.92 -12.30
N SER A 255 35.50 -45.62 -13.08
CA SER A 255 35.86 -46.38 -14.27
C SER A 255 36.29 -47.80 -13.85
N SER A 256 35.37 -48.73 -13.87
CA SER A 256 35.73 -50.14 -13.88
C SER A 256 34.60 -50.99 -14.46
N SER A 257 34.96 -51.72 -15.45
CA SER A 257 34.31 -52.79 -16.20
C SER A 257 33.61 -52.36 -17.48
N THR A 258 34.36 -52.50 -18.52
CA THR A 258 33.94 -52.74 -19.89
C THR A 258 32.88 -53.85 -19.92
N LEU A 259 31.63 -53.49 -20.24
CA LEU A 259 30.63 -54.48 -20.65
C LEU A 259 31.10 -55.05 -21.98
N PRO A 260 31.13 -56.39 -22.15
CA PRO A 260 31.48 -56.98 -23.43
C PRO A 260 30.51 -56.51 -24.52
N SER A 261 31.04 -56.31 -25.74
CA SER A 261 30.24 -55.88 -26.85
C SER A 261 29.16 -56.93 -27.20
N ALA A 262 28.07 -56.47 -27.82
CA ALA A 262 26.97 -57.38 -28.21
C ALA A 262 27.46 -58.58 -29.06
N GLU A 263 28.60 -58.45 -29.77
CA GLU A 263 29.24 -59.54 -30.55
C GLU A 263 29.90 -60.58 -29.64
N GLU A 264 30.50 -60.19 -28.50
CA GLU A 264 31.08 -61.13 -27.53
C GLU A 264 30.02 -61.91 -26.76
N GLN A 265 28.84 -61.33 -26.49
CA GLN A 265 27.71 -62.04 -25.90
C GLN A 265 27.09 -63.09 -26.85
N ILE A 266 27.06 -62.80 -28.15
CA ILE A 266 26.53 -63.74 -29.16
C ILE A 266 27.48 -64.98 -29.34
N LEU A 267 28.80 -64.80 -29.31
CA LEU A 267 29.79 -65.90 -29.41
C LEU A 267 29.74 -66.81 -28.17
N GLN A 268 29.38 -66.32 -27.00
CA GLN A 268 29.27 -67.12 -25.78
C GLN A 268 28.00 -67.98 -25.73
N VAL A 269 26.96 -67.62 -26.51
CA VAL A 269 25.71 -68.41 -26.60
C VAL A 269 25.81 -69.52 -27.70
N LEU A 270 26.68 -69.34 -28.66
CA LEU A 270 26.86 -70.31 -29.75
C LEU A 270 27.92 -71.40 -29.48
N SER A 271 28.63 -71.33 -28.35
CA SER A 271 29.66 -72.24 -27.90
C SER A 271 29.23 -73.20 -26.78
N ARG A 272 27.93 -73.35 -26.56
CA ARG A 272 27.35 -74.35 -25.64
C ARG A 272 26.50 -75.37 -26.39
#